data_862253d6a868633f62be10092b9e397b
#
_entry.id   862253d6a868633f62be10092b9e397b
#
_cell.length_a   1.000
_cell.length_b   1.000
_cell.length_c   1.000
_cell.angle_alpha   90.00
_cell.angle_beta   90.00
_cell.angle_gamma   90.00
#
_symmetry.space_group_name_H-M   'P 1'
#
loop_
_entity.id
_entity.type
_entity.pdbx_description
1 polymer ?
#
loop_
_entity_poly.entity_id
_entity_poly.type
_entity_poly.pdbx_seq_one_letter_code
_entity_poly.pdbx_strand_id
1 'polypeptide(L)'
;MERERSHDVIVVGGGVVGLTTAVVLAENGVRVRVWNRDPAERTTSAVAGALWWPYRIEPEPLVGGWALESLAEYEELATRPEETGIRVVEGVHRGMSLDELGPWAARVPGLRTADDGEGLAALLPLIDMPVHLAWLRARLLKAGGTVEERVVTDLARVPAPVVVNCTGLGARELVPDPAVRPVRGQLVVVANPGVTTWFTSVDHSSDTSTYFFPQPGGLILGGTAEDDAWSLEPDPAVAAGIIARCAAVRPEIAGARVLAHRVGLRPARGAVRLERLPLPDGRALVHNYGHGGAGVTVAWGCAREAAALVGAAA
;
A
#
# COMPACT_ATOMS: atom_id res chain seq x y z
N MET A 1 26.13 -0.63 -34.12
CA MET A 1 26.60 -1.10 -32.81
C MET A 1 25.53 -0.67 -31.82
N GLU A 2 24.52 -1.52 -31.60
CA GLU A 2 23.58 -1.36 -30.51
C GLU A 2 24.37 -1.53 -29.21
N ARG A 3 24.39 -0.49 -28.37
CA ARG A 3 24.84 -0.62 -26.99
C ARG A 3 23.93 -1.65 -26.34
N GLU A 4 24.46 -2.82 -26.00
CA GLU A 4 23.81 -3.73 -25.06
C GLU A 4 23.33 -2.92 -23.85
N ARG A 5 22.03 -2.77 -23.72
CA ARG A 5 21.40 -2.20 -22.53
C ARG A 5 21.53 -3.26 -21.43
N SER A 6 22.55 -3.12 -20.62
CA SER A 6 23.09 -4.19 -19.78
C SER A 6 22.44 -4.29 -18.39
N HIS A 7 21.21 -3.91 -18.18
CA HIS A 7 20.60 -4.10 -16.85
C HIS A 7 19.19 -4.65 -16.98
N ASP A 8 19.08 -5.97 -17.05
CA ASP A 8 17.82 -6.65 -16.76
C ASP A 8 17.59 -6.60 -15.24
N VAL A 9 16.49 -6.00 -14.83
CA VAL A 9 16.05 -6.00 -13.44
C VAL A 9 14.85 -6.95 -13.30
N ILE A 10 14.90 -7.83 -12.32
CA ILE A 10 13.73 -8.63 -11.94
C ILE A 10 13.22 -8.11 -10.59
N VAL A 11 11.97 -7.61 -10.59
CA VAL A 11 11.24 -7.27 -9.39
C VAL A 11 10.45 -8.49 -8.94
N VAL A 12 10.71 -8.98 -7.74
CA VAL A 12 9.99 -10.12 -7.15
C VAL A 12 8.90 -9.60 -6.21
N GLY A 13 7.65 -9.84 -6.60
CA GLY A 13 6.44 -9.37 -5.92
C GLY A 13 5.60 -8.44 -6.79
N GLY A 14 4.31 -8.80 -7.00
CA GLY A 14 3.35 -8.11 -7.87
C GLY A 14 2.28 -7.31 -7.12
N GLY A 15 2.52 -6.94 -5.85
CA GLY A 15 1.68 -5.99 -5.11
C GLY A 15 1.96 -4.53 -5.50
N VAL A 16 1.30 -3.58 -4.85
CA VAL A 16 1.42 -2.15 -5.15
C VAL A 16 2.87 -1.68 -5.13
N VAL A 17 3.66 -2.08 -4.13
CA VAL A 17 5.07 -1.66 -4.01
C VAL A 17 5.91 -2.18 -5.18
N GLY A 18 5.75 -3.47 -5.53
CA GLY A 18 6.52 -4.07 -6.62
C GLY A 18 6.12 -3.54 -8.01
N LEU A 19 4.82 -3.40 -8.27
CA LEU A 19 4.34 -2.84 -9.54
C LEU A 19 4.75 -1.37 -9.70
N THR A 20 4.63 -0.55 -8.65
CA THR A 20 5.06 0.86 -8.70
C THR A 20 6.57 0.96 -8.93
N THR A 21 7.38 0.14 -8.22
CA THR A 21 8.84 0.07 -8.43
C THR A 21 9.18 -0.32 -9.87
N ALA A 22 8.49 -1.32 -10.42
CA ALA A 22 8.71 -1.76 -11.78
C ALA A 22 8.34 -0.69 -12.82
N VAL A 23 7.24 0.06 -12.59
CA VAL A 23 6.83 1.20 -13.44
C VAL A 23 7.93 2.27 -13.44
N VAL A 24 8.38 2.72 -12.28
CA VAL A 24 9.43 3.75 -12.16
C VAL A 24 10.71 3.31 -12.86
N LEU A 25 11.14 2.07 -12.68
CA LEU A 25 12.32 1.53 -13.35
C LEU A 25 12.15 1.49 -14.88
N ALA A 26 11.01 0.99 -15.37
CA ALA A 26 10.75 0.86 -16.79
C ALA A 26 10.67 2.23 -17.49
N GLU A 27 10.04 3.22 -16.86
CA GLU A 27 9.95 4.58 -17.39
C GLU A 27 11.30 5.31 -17.36
N ASN A 28 12.23 4.91 -16.50
CA ASN A 28 13.63 5.33 -16.52
C ASN A 28 14.48 4.56 -17.55
N GLY A 29 13.86 3.76 -18.44
CA GLY A 29 14.52 3.05 -19.52
C GLY A 29 15.22 1.75 -19.14
N VAL A 30 14.96 1.24 -17.92
CA VAL A 30 15.46 -0.07 -17.47
C VAL A 30 14.58 -1.18 -18.04
N ARG A 31 15.16 -2.28 -18.49
CA ARG A 31 14.39 -3.48 -18.86
C ARG A 31 13.95 -4.21 -17.58
N VAL A 32 12.65 -4.26 -17.33
CA VAL A 32 12.08 -4.79 -16.08
C VAL A 32 11.17 -5.96 -16.34
N ARG A 33 11.32 -7.00 -15.55
CA ARG A 33 10.36 -8.10 -15.42
C ARG A 33 9.86 -8.18 -13.99
N VAL A 34 8.55 -8.29 -13.81
CA VAL A 34 7.95 -8.59 -12.51
C VAL A 34 7.66 -10.08 -12.44
N TRP A 35 8.17 -10.74 -11.40
CA TRP A 35 7.81 -12.11 -11.05
C TRP A 35 6.93 -12.10 -9.81
N ASN A 36 5.73 -12.60 -9.93
CA ASN A 36 4.77 -12.66 -8.84
C ASN A 36 4.26 -14.11 -8.65
N ARG A 37 4.12 -14.53 -7.40
CA ARG A 37 3.58 -15.83 -7.05
C ARG A 37 2.09 -15.90 -7.35
N ASP A 38 1.37 -14.84 -7.01
CA ASP A 38 -0.07 -14.71 -7.14
C ASP A 38 -0.40 -13.51 -8.03
N PRO A 39 -1.51 -13.54 -8.78
CA PRO A 39 -1.97 -12.37 -9.52
C PRO A 39 -2.26 -11.18 -8.58
N ALA A 40 -2.17 -9.95 -9.09
CA ALA A 40 -2.24 -8.73 -8.29
C ALA A 40 -3.53 -8.64 -7.44
N GLU A 41 -4.63 -9.20 -7.96
CA GLU A 41 -5.95 -9.24 -7.33
C GLU A 41 -6.01 -10.13 -6.07
N ARG A 42 -5.04 -11.02 -5.90
CA ARG A 42 -4.90 -11.89 -4.70
C ARG A 42 -3.83 -11.41 -3.73
N THR A 43 -3.20 -10.29 -4.00
CA THR A 43 -2.21 -9.73 -3.08
C THR A 43 -2.90 -8.98 -1.92
N THR A 44 -2.17 -8.78 -0.82
CA THR A 44 -2.62 -7.93 0.29
C THR A 44 -2.99 -6.52 -0.18
N SER A 45 -2.35 -6.02 -1.24
CA SER A 45 -2.63 -4.70 -1.81
C SER A 45 -4.06 -4.58 -2.34
N ALA A 46 -4.62 -5.64 -2.92
CA ALA A 46 -5.99 -5.64 -3.45
C ALA A 46 -7.07 -5.55 -2.36
N VAL A 47 -6.72 -5.90 -1.13
CA VAL A 47 -7.64 -5.87 0.02
C VAL A 47 -7.61 -4.51 0.73
N ALA A 48 -6.58 -3.70 0.53
CA ALA A 48 -6.39 -2.45 1.25
C ALA A 48 -7.57 -1.48 1.06
N GLY A 49 -7.98 -0.80 2.14
CA GLY A 49 -8.95 0.30 2.08
C GLY A 49 -8.39 1.52 1.35
N ALA A 50 -7.07 1.68 1.42
CA ALA A 50 -6.22 2.53 0.59
C ALA A 50 -6.54 4.04 0.62
N LEU A 51 -6.79 4.58 1.80
CA LEU A 51 -6.65 6.01 2.03
C LEU A 51 -5.16 6.35 2.13
N TRP A 52 -4.72 7.43 1.47
CA TRP A 52 -3.38 7.96 1.70
C TRP A 52 -3.30 8.57 3.10
N TRP A 53 -2.56 7.92 3.98
CA TRP A 53 -2.29 8.39 5.34
C TRP A 53 -1.07 7.65 5.89
N PRO A 54 -0.02 8.35 6.40
CA PRO A 54 1.11 7.71 7.07
C PRO A 54 0.66 7.09 8.40
N TYR A 55 0.50 5.76 8.42
CA TYR A 55 -0.04 5.03 9.55
C TYR A 55 0.90 3.92 9.99
N ARG A 56 1.39 3.99 11.24
CA ARG A 56 2.25 2.96 11.87
C ARG A 56 3.36 2.48 10.95
N ILE A 57 4.18 3.40 10.45
CA ILE A 57 5.28 3.11 9.52
C ILE A 57 6.54 3.88 9.93
N GLU A 58 7.67 3.20 9.92
CA GLU A 58 8.99 3.71 10.25
C GLU A 58 9.99 3.45 9.09
N PRO A 59 11.13 4.15 9.02
CA PRO A 59 11.60 5.19 9.95
C PRO A 59 10.99 6.57 9.66
N GLU A 60 10.50 7.24 10.68
CA GLU A 60 9.80 8.53 10.57
C GLU A 60 10.53 9.58 9.72
N PRO A 61 11.87 9.77 9.84
CA PRO A 61 12.57 10.79 9.04
C PRO A 61 12.48 10.57 7.53
N LEU A 62 12.32 9.33 7.07
CA LEU A 62 12.24 8.99 5.64
C LEU A 62 10.78 8.89 5.16
N VAL A 63 9.92 8.36 6.01
CA VAL A 63 8.50 8.11 5.68
C VAL A 63 7.80 9.38 5.22
N GLY A 64 8.03 10.51 5.90
CA GLY A 64 7.46 11.80 5.52
C GLY A 64 7.80 12.19 4.08
N GLY A 65 9.05 12.01 3.67
CA GLY A 65 9.50 12.24 2.30
C GLY A 65 8.82 11.32 1.30
N TRP A 66 8.87 10.00 1.53
CA TRP A 66 8.25 9.01 0.65
C TRP A 66 6.73 9.20 0.53
N ALA A 67 6.07 9.54 1.64
CA ALA A 67 4.63 9.79 1.66
C ALA A 67 4.26 11.01 0.82
N LEU A 68 4.99 12.13 0.98
CA LEU A 68 4.73 13.36 0.23
C LEU A 68 5.01 13.22 -1.26
N GLU A 69 6.06 12.49 -1.65
CA GLU A 69 6.30 12.16 -3.06
C GLU A 69 5.17 11.31 -3.64
N SER A 70 4.65 10.37 -2.84
CA SER A 70 3.51 9.55 -3.25
C SER A 70 2.22 10.37 -3.31
N LEU A 71 2.01 11.32 -2.39
CA LEU A 71 0.86 12.23 -2.41
C LEU A 71 0.83 13.03 -3.71
N ALA A 72 1.94 13.65 -4.07
CA ALA A 72 2.04 14.47 -5.29
C ALA A 72 1.70 13.64 -6.55
N GLU A 73 2.20 12.40 -6.65
CA GLU A 73 1.86 11.50 -7.76
C GLU A 73 0.37 11.13 -7.76
N TYR A 74 -0.20 10.83 -6.60
CA TYR A 74 -1.61 10.48 -6.50
C TYR A 74 -2.54 11.64 -6.82
N GLU A 75 -2.19 12.88 -6.44
CA GLU A 75 -2.94 14.07 -6.79
C GLU A 75 -2.97 14.28 -8.31
N GLU A 76 -1.85 14.07 -9.00
CA GLU A 76 -1.81 14.11 -10.46
C GLU A 76 -2.65 12.99 -11.08
N LEU A 77 -2.52 11.77 -10.60
CA LEU A 77 -3.27 10.62 -11.08
C LEU A 77 -4.78 10.75 -10.83
N ALA A 78 -5.18 11.45 -9.78
CA ALA A 78 -6.59 11.72 -9.47
C ALA A 78 -7.30 12.62 -10.51
N THR A 79 -6.56 13.25 -11.42
CA THR A 79 -7.14 13.97 -12.58
C THR A 79 -7.82 13.03 -13.59
N ARG A 80 -7.53 11.72 -13.51
CA ARG A 80 -8.08 10.67 -14.39
C ARG A 80 -8.63 9.49 -13.57
N PRO A 81 -9.64 9.72 -12.71
CA PRO A 81 -10.07 8.75 -11.69
C PRO A 81 -10.57 7.43 -12.26
N GLU A 82 -11.27 7.45 -13.39
CA GLU A 82 -11.81 6.24 -14.03
C GLU A 82 -10.69 5.33 -14.59
N GLU A 83 -9.55 5.91 -14.97
CA GLU A 83 -8.41 5.17 -15.48
C GLU A 83 -7.53 4.66 -14.33
N THR A 84 -7.21 5.54 -13.38
CA THR A 84 -6.20 5.30 -12.35
C THR A 84 -6.74 4.68 -11.07
N GLY A 85 -8.06 4.75 -10.86
CA GLY A 85 -8.73 4.34 -9.64
C GLY A 85 -8.51 5.29 -8.46
N ILE A 86 -8.00 6.52 -8.68
CA ILE A 86 -7.66 7.46 -7.62
C ILE A 86 -8.59 8.65 -7.63
N ARG A 87 -9.16 8.97 -6.48
CA ARG A 87 -9.99 10.16 -6.27
C ARG A 87 -9.52 10.92 -5.04
N VAL A 88 -9.56 12.24 -5.08
CA VAL A 88 -9.37 13.06 -3.89
C VAL A 88 -10.73 13.22 -3.21
N VAL A 89 -10.81 12.80 -1.97
CA VAL A 89 -12.07 12.73 -1.20
C VAL A 89 -11.88 13.47 0.13
N GLU A 90 -12.88 14.25 0.52
CA GLU A 90 -12.89 14.90 1.84
C GLU A 90 -13.23 13.91 2.94
N GLY A 91 -12.65 14.11 4.11
CA GLY A 91 -13.02 13.32 5.27
C GLY A 91 -12.34 13.77 6.56
N VAL A 92 -12.55 12.98 7.61
CA VAL A 92 -12.13 13.31 8.97
C VAL A 92 -11.37 12.14 9.60
N HIS A 93 -10.29 12.48 10.28
CA HIS A 93 -9.53 11.58 11.15
C HIS A 93 -9.75 11.99 12.62
N ARG A 94 -10.30 11.11 13.43
CA ARG A 94 -10.55 11.32 14.86
C ARG A 94 -9.47 10.70 15.74
N GLY A 95 -9.27 11.26 16.92
CA GLY A 95 -8.34 10.74 17.92
C GLY A 95 -6.90 11.18 17.71
N MET A 96 -6.67 12.27 16.95
CA MET A 96 -5.35 12.87 16.73
C MET A 96 -5.48 14.37 16.49
N SER A 97 -4.49 15.14 16.90
CA SER A 97 -4.34 16.57 16.64
C SER A 97 -3.20 16.86 15.67
N LEU A 98 -3.12 18.09 15.14
CA LEU A 98 -2.04 18.50 14.25
C LEU A 98 -0.65 18.40 14.89
N ASP A 99 -0.56 18.69 16.20
CA ASP A 99 0.70 18.70 16.95
C ASP A 99 1.27 17.29 17.15
N GLU A 100 0.45 16.26 16.98
CA GLU A 100 0.87 14.85 17.07
C GLU A 100 1.38 14.29 15.74
N LEU A 101 1.28 15.07 14.67
CA LEU A 101 1.76 14.66 13.35
C LEU A 101 3.23 15.06 13.14
N GLY A 102 3.93 14.28 12.34
CA GLY A 102 5.29 14.62 11.92
C GLY A 102 5.35 15.86 11.00
N PRO A 103 6.55 16.37 10.72
CA PRO A 103 6.77 17.58 9.90
C PRO A 103 6.15 17.52 8.49
N TRP A 104 5.85 16.33 7.98
CA TRP A 104 5.19 16.10 6.70
C TRP A 104 3.80 16.73 6.64
N ALA A 105 3.09 16.83 7.78
CA ALA A 105 1.72 17.34 7.85
C ALA A 105 1.58 18.79 7.34
N ALA A 106 2.57 19.63 7.64
CA ALA A 106 2.60 21.02 7.17
C ALA A 106 2.65 21.15 5.62
N ARG A 107 2.97 20.07 4.91
CA ARG A 107 3.05 20.00 3.45
C ARG A 107 1.84 19.33 2.80
N VAL A 108 0.87 18.89 3.58
CA VAL A 108 -0.37 18.30 3.06
C VAL A 108 -1.39 19.40 2.80
N PRO A 109 -1.81 19.63 1.55
CA PRO A 109 -2.73 20.70 1.23
C PRO A 109 -4.07 20.53 1.94
N GLY A 110 -4.57 21.59 2.60
CA GLY A 110 -5.88 21.60 3.22
C GLY A 110 -6.03 20.73 4.47
N LEU A 111 -4.96 20.14 5.00
CA LEU A 111 -4.99 19.44 6.29
C LEU A 111 -5.16 20.47 7.40
N ARG A 112 -6.21 20.34 8.18
CA ARG A 112 -6.62 21.26 9.23
C ARG A 112 -7.32 20.57 10.39
N THR A 113 -7.44 21.26 11.49
CA THR A 113 -8.38 20.81 12.56
C THR A 113 -9.80 20.77 11.99
N ALA A 114 -10.57 19.74 12.32
CA ALA A 114 -11.97 19.62 11.91
C ALA A 114 -12.82 20.76 12.50
N ASP A 115 -13.94 21.11 11.82
CA ASP A 115 -14.74 22.29 12.15
C ASP A 115 -15.40 22.22 13.55
N ASP A 116 -15.61 21.02 14.07
CA ASP A 116 -16.08 20.78 15.44
C ASP A 116 -14.97 20.78 16.50
N GLY A 117 -13.73 21.01 16.09
CA GLY A 117 -12.56 21.00 16.96
C GLY A 117 -12.04 19.60 17.34
N GLU A 118 -12.70 18.53 16.87
CA GLU A 118 -12.34 17.15 17.21
C GLU A 118 -11.68 16.42 16.06
N GLY A 119 -10.34 16.32 16.09
CA GLY A 119 -9.55 15.62 15.08
C GLY A 119 -9.19 16.48 13.88
N LEU A 120 -8.92 15.85 12.76
CA LEU A 120 -8.34 16.44 11.56
C LEU A 120 -9.28 16.29 10.37
N ALA A 121 -9.39 17.32 9.54
CA ALA A 121 -10.09 17.27 8.27
C ALA A 121 -9.08 17.46 7.12
N ALA A 122 -9.27 16.73 6.04
CA ALA A 122 -8.42 16.84 4.85
C ALA A 122 -9.13 16.35 3.58
N LEU A 123 -8.61 16.80 2.44
CA LEU A 123 -8.87 16.25 1.11
C LEU A 123 -7.71 15.31 0.76
N LEU A 124 -7.94 14.01 0.72
CA LEU A 124 -6.88 13.02 0.53
C LEU A 124 -7.18 12.02 -0.59
N PRO A 125 -6.13 11.50 -1.24
CA PRO A 125 -6.29 10.41 -2.20
C PRO A 125 -6.89 9.16 -1.55
N LEU A 126 -7.97 8.68 -2.14
CA LEU A 126 -8.60 7.41 -1.85
C LEU A 126 -8.50 6.55 -3.12
N ILE A 127 -7.88 5.38 -3.00
CA ILE A 127 -7.49 4.55 -4.13
C ILE A 127 -8.39 3.32 -4.22
N ASP A 128 -9.03 3.09 -5.36
CA ASP A 128 -9.67 1.83 -5.70
C ASP A 128 -8.59 0.83 -6.12
N MET A 129 -8.17 -0.01 -5.20
CA MET A 129 -7.00 -0.87 -5.38
C MET A 129 -7.11 -1.85 -6.55
N PRO A 130 -8.24 -2.53 -6.82
CA PRO A 130 -8.39 -3.35 -8.01
C PRO A 130 -8.13 -2.58 -9.31
N VAL A 131 -8.69 -1.39 -9.46
CA VAL A 131 -8.49 -0.53 -10.64
C VAL A 131 -7.04 -0.06 -10.71
N HIS A 132 -6.51 0.42 -9.60
CA HIS A 132 -5.14 0.96 -9.55
C HIS A 132 -4.07 -0.09 -9.85
N LEU A 133 -4.20 -1.31 -9.33
CA LEU A 133 -3.26 -2.40 -9.62
C LEU A 133 -3.32 -2.81 -11.10
N ALA A 134 -4.51 -2.88 -11.69
CA ALA A 134 -4.67 -3.14 -13.11
C ALA A 134 -4.04 -2.02 -13.96
N TRP A 135 -4.23 -0.76 -13.56
CA TRP A 135 -3.61 0.40 -14.21
C TRP A 135 -2.08 0.39 -14.09
N LEU A 136 -1.51 0.11 -12.92
CA LEU A 136 -0.05 -0.01 -12.74
C LEU A 136 0.52 -1.10 -13.66
N ARG A 137 -0.16 -2.25 -13.75
CA ARG A 137 0.24 -3.32 -14.67
C ARG A 137 0.20 -2.86 -16.14
N ALA A 138 -0.87 -2.19 -16.54
CA ALA A 138 -0.99 -1.66 -17.92
C ALA A 138 0.09 -0.61 -18.21
N ARG A 139 0.37 0.31 -17.26
CA ARG A 139 1.44 1.32 -17.37
C ARG A 139 2.81 0.68 -17.51
N LEU A 140 3.10 -0.37 -16.72
CA LEU A 140 4.34 -1.15 -16.85
C LEU A 140 4.49 -1.80 -18.22
N LEU A 141 3.44 -2.47 -18.72
CA LEU A 141 3.46 -3.10 -20.04
C LEU A 141 3.67 -2.08 -21.17
N LYS A 142 3.02 -0.92 -21.06
CA LYS A 142 3.20 0.21 -22.01
C LYS A 142 4.64 0.75 -21.99
N ALA A 143 5.30 0.73 -20.84
CA ALA A 143 6.71 1.11 -20.71
C ALA A 143 7.69 0.01 -21.15
N GLY A 144 7.20 -1.12 -21.68
CA GLY A 144 8.00 -2.22 -22.17
C GLY A 144 8.42 -3.26 -21.12
N GLY A 145 7.90 -3.17 -19.90
CA GLY A 145 8.09 -4.20 -18.89
C GLY A 145 7.19 -5.41 -19.09
N THR A 146 7.44 -6.49 -18.36
CA THR A 146 6.64 -7.71 -18.40
C THR A 146 6.25 -8.19 -17.01
N VAL A 147 5.16 -8.96 -16.92
CA VAL A 147 4.70 -9.58 -15.68
C VAL A 147 4.51 -11.07 -15.92
N GLU A 148 5.16 -11.89 -15.10
CA GLU A 148 5.14 -13.34 -15.20
C GLU A 148 4.72 -13.95 -13.85
N GLU A 149 3.80 -14.90 -13.87
CA GLU A 149 3.49 -15.71 -12.70
C GLU A 149 4.61 -16.71 -12.46
N ARG A 150 5.33 -16.51 -11.37
CA ARG A 150 6.49 -17.35 -11.03
C ARG A 150 6.77 -17.36 -9.53
N VAL A 151 6.87 -18.55 -8.97
CA VAL A 151 7.27 -18.74 -7.58
C VAL A 151 8.79 -18.63 -7.47
N VAL A 152 9.27 -17.73 -6.61
CA VAL A 152 10.67 -17.59 -6.25
C VAL A 152 10.86 -18.16 -4.86
N THR A 153 11.79 -19.11 -4.72
CA THR A 153 12.15 -19.74 -3.42
C THR A 153 13.54 -19.34 -2.95
N ASP A 154 14.33 -18.71 -3.80
CA ASP A 154 15.69 -18.25 -3.51
C ASP A 154 16.01 -17.04 -4.40
N LEU A 155 16.23 -15.88 -3.80
CA LEU A 155 16.54 -14.65 -4.53
C LEU A 155 17.92 -14.71 -5.21
N ALA A 156 18.87 -15.48 -4.69
CA ALA A 156 20.18 -15.65 -5.31
C ALA A 156 20.10 -16.43 -6.62
N ARG A 157 19.05 -17.22 -6.85
CA ARG A 157 18.84 -17.96 -8.09
C ARG A 157 18.05 -17.19 -9.15
N VAL A 158 17.60 -15.99 -8.86
CA VAL A 158 16.92 -15.13 -9.85
C VAL A 158 17.95 -14.66 -10.88
N PRO A 159 17.76 -14.97 -12.19
CA PRO A 159 18.79 -14.75 -13.22
C PRO A 159 18.75 -13.31 -13.74
N ALA A 160 19.09 -12.33 -12.91
CA ALA A 160 19.20 -10.93 -13.28
C ALA A 160 20.40 -10.28 -12.60
N PRO A 161 21.08 -9.31 -13.22
CA PRO A 161 22.14 -8.52 -12.60
C PRO A 161 21.69 -7.79 -11.35
N VAL A 162 20.43 -7.35 -11.32
CA VAL A 162 19.80 -6.72 -10.15
C VAL A 162 18.47 -7.39 -9.86
N VAL A 163 18.25 -7.78 -8.61
CA VAL A 163 17.00 -8.30 -8.11
C VAL A 163 16.41 -7.29 -7.13
N VAL A 164 15.13 -6.95 -7.30
CA VAL A 164 14.41 -6.09 -6.35
C VAL A 164 13.40 -6.94 -5.59
N ASN A 165 13.56 -7.02 -4.29
CA ASN A 165 12.69 -7.80 -3.40
C ASN A 165 11.55 -6.93 -2.88
N CYS A 166 10.35 -7.12 -3.43
CA CYS A 166 9.10 -6.49 -3.03
C CYS A 166 8.08 -7.54 -2.53
N THR A 167 8.54 -8.61 -1.89
CA THR A 167 7.72 -9.79 -1.59
C THR A 167 6.83 -9.66 -0.35
N GLY A 168 6.84 -8.51 0.33
CA GLY A 168 6.00 -8.29 1.52
C GLY A 168 6.25 -9.35 2.59
N LEU A 169 5.23 -10.12 2.98
CA LEU A 169 5.38 -11.21 3.95
C LEU A 169 6.31 -12.33 3.48
N GLY A 170 6.45 -12.54 2.17
CA GLY A 170 7.37 -13.54 1.63
C GLY A 170 8.84 -13.27 1.96
N ALA A 171 9.20 -12.03 2.31
CA ALA A 171 10.54 -11.69 2.74
C ALA A 171 10.95 -12.40 4.04
N ARG A 172 9.98 -12.78 4.88
CA ARG A 172 10.25 -13.55 6.12
C ARG A 172 11.01 -14.84 5.83
N GLU A 173 10.68 -15.51 4.73
CA GLU A 173 11.31 -16.79 4.34
C GLU A 173 12.43 -16.58 3.32
N LEU A 174 12.22 -15.72 2.33
CA LEU A 174 13.17 -15.54 1.22
C LEU A 174 14.48 -14.89 1.60
N VAL A 175 14.51 -14.05 2.65
CA VAL A 175 15.71 -13.38 3.17
C VAL A 175 15.91 -13.61 4.66
N PRO A 176 15.46 -14.74 5.21
CA PRO A 176 15.17 -15.05 6.62
C PRO A 176 15.12 -13.82 7.53
N ASP A 177 14.08 -12.97 7.31
CA ASP A 177 13.86 -11.76 8.12
C ASP A 177 12.73 -12.00 9.14
N PRO A 178 13.05 -12.44 10.37
CA PRO A 178 12.06 -12.74 11.40
C PRO A 178 11.31 -11.49 11.91
N ALA A 179 11.82 -10.29 11.62
CA ALA A 179 11.15 -9.04 11.96
C ALA A 179 9.89 -8.79 11.09
N VAL A 180 9.78 -9.47 9.94
CA VAL A 180 8.58 -9.42 9.11
C VAL A 180 7.51 -10.31 9.73
N ARG A 181 6.36 -9.73 10.06
CA ARG A 181 5.22 -10.41 10.67
C ARG A 181 3.90 -9.97 10.05
N PRO A 182 2.88 -10.81 10.05
CA PRO A 182 1.57 -10.40 9.60
C PRO A 182 0.88 -9.53 10.66
N VAL A 183 0.18 -8.51 10.19
CA VAL A 183 -0.88 -7.85 10.95
C VAL A 183 -2.18 -8.08 10.20
N ARG A 184 -3.00 -8.98 10.71
CA ARG A 184 -4.27 -9.36 10.10
C ARG A 184 -5.26 -8.19 10.18
N GLY A 185 -5.87 -7.87 9.07
CA GLY A 185 -6.93 -6.89 9.00
C GLY A 185 -8.16 -7.45 8.31
N GLN A 186 -9.31 -7.43 9.01
CA GLN A 186 -10.59 -7.74 8.42
C GLN A 186 -11.35 -6.44 8.13
N LEU A 187 -12.05 -6.44 7.00
CA LEU A 187 -12.96 -5.37 6.59
C LEU A 187 -14.22 -5.94 5.93
N VAL A 188 -15.26 -5.11 5.89
CA VAL A 188 -16.55 -5.45 5.28
C VAL A 188 -16.82 -4.44 4.17
N VAL A 189 -17.30 -4.92 3.03
CA VAL A 189 -17.80 -4.07 1.95
C VAL A 189 -19.33 -4.13 1.97
N VAL A 190 -19.96 -2.96 2.05
CA VAL A 190 -21.43 -2.86 2.01
C VAL A 190 -21.88 -2.02 0.82
N ALA A 191 -23.13 -2.20 0.39
CA ALA A 191 -23.76 -1.26 -0.54
C ALA A 191 -23.72 0.13 0.09
N ASN A 192 -23.19 1.13 -0.63
CA ASN A 192 -23.04 2.47 -0.08
C ASN A 192 -24.41 3.15 0.13
N PRO A 193 -24.79 3.48 1.37
CA PRO A 193 -26.07 4.13 1.67
C PRO A 193 -26.10 5.65 1.40
N GLY A 194 -25.12 6.17 0.67
CA GLY A 194 -25.01 7.61 0.34
C GLY A 194 -23.86 8.31 1.04
N VAL A 195 -22.93 7.57 1.65
CA VAL A 195 -21.72 8.15 2.27
C VAL A 195 -20.74 8.61 1.17
N THR A 196 -20.35 9.88 1.21
CA THR A 196 -19.46 10.50 0.21
C THR A 196 -18.11 10.90 0.75
N THR A 197 -17.93 10.92 2.08
CA THR A 197 -16.71 11.31 2.77
C THR A 197 -16.03 10.10 3.40
N TRP A 198 -14.70 10.13 3.51
CA TRP A 198 -13.99 9.12 4.29
C TRP A 198 -14.00 9.50 5.78
N PHE A 199 -13.87 8.49 6.62
CA PHE A 199 -13.71 8.64 8.06
C PHE A 199 -12.69 7.63 8.58
N THR A 200 -11.88 8.06 9.54
CA THR A 200 -11.00 7.19 10.32
C THR A 200 -11.00 7.62 11.77
N SER A 201 -10.98 6.65 12.67
CA SER A 201 -10.73 6.85 14.09
C SER A 201 -9.86 5.72 14.62
N VAL A 202 -8.80 6.06 15.30
CA VAL A 202 -7.87 5.10 15.91
C VAL A 202 -8.12 5.11 17.41
N ASP A 203 -8.44 3.93 17.94
CA ASP A 203 -8.42 3.68 19.38
C ASP A 203 -7.06 3.07 19.72
N HIS A 204 -6.22 3.87 20.39
CA HIS A 204 -4.88 3.44 20.79
C HIS A 204 -4.89 2.40 21.92
N SER A 205 -6.05 2.16 22.55
CA SER A 205 -6.23 1.17 23.62
C SER A 205 -6.64 -0.21 23.12
N SER A 206 -6.92 -0.38 21.81
CA SER A 206 -7.44 -1.62 21.24
C SER A 206 -6.81 -1.95 19.88
N ASP A 207 -6.94 -3.21 19.48
CA ASP A 207 -6.56 -3.69 18.12
C ASP A 207 -7.63 -3.38 17.06
N THR A 208 -8.59 -2.51 17.41
CA THR A 208 -9.67 -2.12 16.52
C THR A 208 -9.50 -0.68 16.05
N SER A 209 -9.90 -0.44 14.82
CA SER A 209 -10.04 0.90 14.26
C SER A 209 -11.43 1.03 13.66
N THR A 210 -11.95 2.23 13.63
CA THR A 210 -13.21 2.52 12.95
C THR A 210 -12.91 3.38 11.74
N TYR A 211 -13.22 2.87 10.56
CA TYR A 211 -13.11 3.66 9.34
C TYR A 211 -14.15 3.24 8.31
N PHE A 212 -14.51 4.16 7.45
CA PHE A 212 -15.25 3.86 6.25
C PHE A 212 -14.74 4.69 5.06
N PHE A 213 -14.67 4.04 3.90
CA PHE A 213 -14.15 4.62 2.66
C PHE A 213 -15.13 4.41 1.52
N PRO A 214 -15.69 5.49 0.94
CA PRO A 214 -16.59 5.38 -0.20
C PRO A 214 -15.80 5.03 -1.46
N GLN A 215 -16.04 3.83 -1.99
CA GLN A 215 -15.45 3.36 -3.24
C GLN A 215 -16.55 3.15 -4.29
N PRO A 216 -16.22 3.17 -5.60
CA PRO A 216 -17.22 2.91 -6.66
C PRO A 216 -17.94 1.57 -6.48
N GLY A 217 -17.25 0.53 -5.98
CA GLY A 217 -17.80 -0.79 -5.73
C GLY A 217 -18.58 -0.95 -4.43
N GLY A 218 -18.74 0.10 -3.61
CA GLY A 218 -19.42 0.08 -2.31
C GLY A 218 -18.69 0.86 -1.23
N LEU A 219 -19.19 0.80 0.00
CA LEU A 219 -18.55 1.41 1.15
C LEU A 219 -17.70 0.36 1.87
N ILE A 220 -16.39 0.61 1.96
CA ILE A 220 -15.48 -0.23 2.73
C ILE A 220 -15.58 0.19 4.19
N LEU A 221 -15.84 -0.77 5.08
CA LEU A 221 -15.90 -0.59 6.53
C LEU A 221 -14.74 -1.35 7.17
N GLY A 222 -14.09 -0.73 8.15
CA GLY A 222 -12.99 -1.37 8.87
C GLY A 222 -12.83 -0.88 10.30
N GLY A 223 -12.01 -1.48 11.06
CA GLY A 223 -11.31 -2.73 10.78
C GLY A 223 -10.63 -3.30 12.01
N THR A 224 -9.77 -4.28 11.78
CA THR A 224 -8.91 -4.88 12.80
C THR A 224 -7.44 -4.76 12.47
N ALA A 225 -6.58 -4.93 13.49
CA ALA A 225 -5.14 -4.97 13.37
C ALA A 225 -4.58 -6.02 14.35
N GLU A 226 -4.81 -7.29 14.04
CA GLU A 226 -4.43 -8.43 14.90
C GLU A 226 -2.99 -8.84 14.60
N ASP A 227 -2.10 -8.59 15.54
CA ASP A 227 -0.68 -8.90 15.44
C ASP A 227 -0.46 -10.43 15.39
N ASP A 228 0.48 -10.85 14.55
CA ASP A 228 0.91 -12.25 14.36
C ASP A 228 -0.21 -13.24 13.98
N ALA A 229 -1.37 -12.76 13.58
CA ALA A 229 -2.49 -13.58 13.11
C ALA A 229 -2.35 -13.88 11.60
N TRP A 230 -2.40 -15.19 11.24
CA TRP A 230 -2.17 -15.67 9.88
C TRP A 230 -3.44 -16.09 9.13
N SER A 231 -4.58 -16.21 9.83
CA SER A 231 -5.83 -16.64 9.19
C SER A 231 -6.32 -15.64 8.15
N LEU A 232 -6.69 -16.15 6.99
CA LEU A 232 -7.37 -15.40 5.93
C LEU A 232 -8.90 -15.60 5.97
N GLU A 233 -9.39 -16.41 6.89
CA GLU A 233 -10.83 -16.68 7.02
C GLU A 233 -11.52 -15.47 7.69
N PRO A 234 -12.61 -14.95 7.10
CA PRO A 234 -13.42 -13.92 7.73
C PRO A 234 -14.12 -14.44 8.99
N ASP A 235 -14.11 -13.65 10.06
CA ASP A 235 -14.88 -13.92 11.27
C ASP A 235 -16.20 -13.14 11.23
N PRO A 236 -17.36 -13.80 11.28
CA PRO A 236 -18.68 -13.13 11.27
C PRO A 236 -18.92 -12.21 12.48
N ALA A 237 -18.40 -12.56 13.66
CA ALA A 237 -18.54 -11.73 14.85
C ALA A 237 -17.73 -10.44 14.73
N VAL A 238 -16.50 -10.55 14.22
CA VAL A 238 -15.65 -9.38 13.89
C VAL A 238 -16.34 -8.50 12.85
N ALA A 239 -16.91 -9.09 11.80
CA ALA A 239 -17.64 -8.35 10.77
C ALA A 239 -18.85 -7.57 11.35
N ALA A 240 -19.65 -8.20 12.21
CA ALA A 240 -20.75 -7.54 12.90
C ALA A 240 -20.27 -6.39 13.78
N GLY A 241 -19.16 -6.57 14.50
CA GLY A 241 -18.54 -5.52 15.31
C GLY A 241 -18.05 -4.33 14.46
N ILE A 242 -17.46 -4.57 13.29
CA ILE A 242 -17.05 -3.53 12.34
C ILE A 242 -18.26 -2.70 11.90
N ILE A 243 -19.34 -3.36 11.46
CA ILE A 243 -20.57 -2.69 11.04
C ILE A 243 -21.15 -1.86 12.17
N ALA A 244 -21.23 -2.41 13.37
CA ALA A 244 -21.77 -1.71 14.53
C ALA A 244 -20.97 -0.43 14.89
N ARG A 245 -19.65 -0.50 14.89
CA ARG A 245 -18.80 0.68 15.14
C ARG A 245 -18.97 1.75 14.06
N CYS A 246 -18.99 1.36 12.79
CA CYS A 246 -19.23 2.31 11.70
C CYS A 246 -20.63 2.92 11.76
N ALA A 247 -21.65 2.13 12.10
CA ALA A 247 -23.03 2.59 12.25
C ALA A 247 -23.22 3.54 13.46
N ALA A 248 -22.40 3.41 14.50
CA ALA A 248 -22.40 4.38 15.61
C ALA A 248 -21.96 5.78 15.18
N VAL A 249 -21.11 5.88 14.13
CA VAL A 249 -20.69 7.15 13.55
C VAL A 249 -21.67 7.62 12.46
N ARG A 250 -22.17 6.70 11.64
CA ARG A 250 -23.07 6.95 10.51
C ARG A 250 -24.22 5.95 10.55
N PRO A 251 -25.36 6.29 11.20
CA PRO A 251 -26.47 5.36 11.43
C PRO A 251 -27.03 4.69 10.16
N GLU A 252 -26.95 5.36 9.02
CA GLU A 252 -27.39 4.82 7.72
C GLU A 252 -26.63 3.56 7.29
N ILE A 253 -25.46 3.28 7.91
CA ILE A 253 -24.66 2.07 7.62
C ILE A 253 -25.31 0.81 8.22
N ALA A 254 -26.08 0.93 9.32
CA ALA A 254 -26.63 -0.21 10.05
C ALA A 254 -27.48 -1.16 9.18
N GLY A 255 -28.23 -0.60 8.23
CA GLY A 255 -29.11 -1.36 7.32
C GLY A 255 -28.49 -1.69 5.95
N ALA A 256 -27.25 -1.34 5.73
CA ALA A 256 -26.61 -1.50 4.43
C ALA A 256 -26.34 -2.98 4.11
N ARG A 257 -26.71 -3.41 2.89
CA ARG A 257 -26.51 -4.80 2.45
C ARG A 257 -25.04 -5.13 2.32
N VAL A 258 -24.58 -6.16 3.00
CA VAL A 258 -23.21 -6.67 2.90
C VAL A 258 -22.97 -7.25 1.50
N LEU A 259 -21.90 -6.82 0.86
CA LEU A 259 -21.46 -7.25 -0.47
C LEU A 259 -20.31 -8.25 -0.39
N ALA A 260 -19.35 -8.02 0.54
CA ALA A 260 -18.21 -8.91 0.70
C ALA A 260 -17.57 -8.76 2.09
N HIS A 261 -16.90 -9.82 2.52
CA HIS A 261 -15.92 -9.82 3.60
C HIS A 261 -14.53 -9.95 2.99
N ARG A 262 -13.56 -9.19 3.49
CA ARG A 262 -12.18 -9.24 3.00
C ARG A 262 -11.23 -9.34 4.19
N VAL A 263 -10.18 -10.14 4.04
CA VAL A 263 -9.10 -10.28 5.02
C VAL A 263 -7.77 -10.11 4.30
N GLY A 264 -6.89 -9.31 4.87
CA GLY A 264 -5.53 -9.11 4.36
C GLY A 264 -4.50 -9.19 5.47
N LEU A 265 -3.31 -9.67 5.13
CA LEU A 265 -2.18 -9.75 6.04
C LEU A 265 -1.19 -8.65 5.70
N ARG A 266 -1.15 -7.60 6.50
CA ARG A 266 -0.23 -6.47 6.31
C ARG A 266 1.19 -6.94 6.64
N PRO A 267 2.19 -6.73 5.76
CA PRO A 267 3.58 -7.14 6.00
C PRO A 267 4.27 -6.15 6.93
N ALA A 268 3.99 -6.25 8.24
CA ALA A 268 4.57 -5.37 9.23
C ALA A 268 6.04 -5.73 9.51
N ARG A 269 6.84 -4.69 9.79
CA ARG A 269 8.22 -4.74 10.24
C ARG A 269 8.48 -3.51 11.10
N GLY A 270 9.47 -3.55 11.99
CA GLY A 270 9.80 -2.39 12.83
C GLY A 270 10.14 -1.13 12.04
N ALA A 271 10.73 -1.27 10.85
CA ALA A 271 10.93 -0.20 9.88
C ALA A 271 10.91 -0.76 8.45
N VAL A 272 10.58 0.06 7.47
CA VAL A 272 10.70 -0.29 6.05
C VAL A 272 12.16 -0.67 5.76
N ARG A 273 12.34 -1.78 5.06
CA ARG A 273 13.65 -2.20 4.59
C ARG A 273 13.81 -1.77 3.13
N LEU A 274 14.54 -0.69 2.93
CA LEU A 274 14.86 -0.14 1.62
C LEU A 274 16.37 0.09 1.56
N GLU A 275 17.07 -0.88 0.99
CA GLU A 275 18.55 -0.90 0.94
C GLU A 275 19.06 -1.79 -0.19
N ARG A 276 20.30 -1.55 -0.61
CA ARG A 276 21.02 -2.37 -1.59
C ARG A 276 22.11 -3.21 -0.89
N LEU A 277 22.12 -4.49 -1.19
CA LEU A 277 23.13 -5.45 -0.70
C LEU A 277 23.72 -6.23 -1.88
N PRO A 278 24.98 -6.71 -1.77
CA PRO A 278 25.53 -7.66 -2.72
C PRO A 278 24.94 -9.05 -2.51
N LEU A 279 24.67 -9.76 -3.59
CA LEU A 279 24.49 -11.22 -3.57
C LEU A 279 25.85 -11.92 -3.51
N PRO A 280 25.91 -13.22 -3.12
CA PRO A 280 27.17 -13.95 -3.00
C PRO A 280 28.03 -13.99 -4.29
N ASP A 281 27.40 -13.85 -5.45
CA ASP A 281 28.04 -13.83 -6.77
C ASP A 281 28.37 -12.43 -7.30
N GLY A 282 28.21 -11.39 -6.45
CA GLY A 282 28.49 -9.99 -6.78
C GLY A 282 27.34 -9.24 -7.46
N ARG A 283 26.25 -9.91 -7.83
CA ARG A 283 25.04 -9.25 -8.32
C ARG A 283 24.39 -8.43 -7.20
N ALA A 284 23.48 -7.52 -7.56
CA ALA A 284 22.82 -6.66 -6.58
C ALA A 284 21.45 -7.18 -6.16
N LEU A 285 21.13 -7.04 -4.89
CA LEU A 285 19.81 -7.24 -4.30
C LEU A 285 19.34 -5.93 -3.66
N VAL A 286 18.23 -5.37 -4.14
CA VAL A 286 17.59 -4.22 -3.52
C VAL A 286 16.37 -4.71 -2.76
N HIS A 287 16.30 -4.42 -1.48
CA HIS A 287 15.11 -4.67 -0.68
C HIS A 287 14.17 -3.48 -0.73
N ASN A 288 12.87 -3.73 -0.82
CA ASN A 288 11.80 -2.74 -0.72
C ASN A 288 10.55 -3.42 -0.15
N TYR A 289 10.54 -3.66 1.17
CA TYR A 289 9.46 -4.36 1.86
C TYR A 289 9.31 -3.94 3.33
N GLY A 290 8.29 -4.46 4.01
CA GLY A 290 8.07 -4.19 5.43
C GLY A 290 7.24 -2.95 5.71
N HIS A 291 6.39 -2.54 4.77
CA HIS A 291 5.59 -1.30 4.83
C HIS A 291 4.35 -1.38 5.71
N GLY A 292 4.05 -2.53 6.31
CA GLY A 292 2.87 -2.71 7.16
C GLY A 292 1.57 -2.33 6.46
N GLY A 293 0.79 -1.47 7.09
CA GLY A 293 -0.46 -0.95 6.54
C GLY A 293 -0.32 0.26 5.60
N ALA A 294 0.88 0.84 5.46
CA ALA A 294 1.11 2.09 4.73
C ALA A 294 1.80 1.90 3.36
N GLY A 295 1.86 0.67 2.84
CA GLY A 295 2.52 0.41 1.57
C GLY A 295 1.99 1.23 0.39
N VAL A 296 0.70 1.51 0.36
CA VAL A 296 0.09 2.42 -0.63
C VAL A 296 0.57 3.86 -0.41
N THR A 297 0.57 4.31 0.83
CA THR A 297 0.94 5.70 1.20
C THR A 297 2.33 6.09 0.73
N VAL A 298 3.28 5.16 0.74
CA VAL A 298 4.70 5.45 0.42
C VAL A 298 5.17 4.83 -0.89
N ALA A 299 4.28 4.20 -1.67
CA ALA A 299 4.64 3.37 -2.82
C ALA A 299 5.55 4.08 -3.82
N TRP A 300 5.22 5.30 -4.22
CA TRP A 300 5.96 6.06 -5.24
C TRP A 300 7.30 6.59 -4.70
N GLY A 301 7.34 7.12 -3.49
CA GLY A 301 8.59 7.57 -2.88
C GLY A 301 9.58 6.42 -2.69
N CYS A 302 9.12 5.29 -2.13
CA CYS A 302 9.94 4.09 -2.00
C CYS A 302 10.37 3.52 -3.36
N ALA A 303 9.52 3.62 -4.39
CA ALA A 303 9.85 3.16 -5.72
C ALA A 303 10.96 4.01 -6.37
N ARG A 304 10.93 5.33 -6.21
CA ARG A 304 11.97 6.23 -6.72
C ARG A 304 13.30 5.99 -6.02
N GLU A 305 13.30 5.82 -4.70
CA GLU A 305 14.50 5.49 -3.95
C GLU A 305 15.05 4.10 -4.32
N ALA A 306 14.18 3.09 -4.47
CA ALA A 306 14.59 1.77 -4.97
C ALA A 306 15.22 1.87 -6.37
N ALA A 307 14.67 2.68 -7.25
CA ALA A 307 15.23 2.91 -8.58
C ALA A 307 16.60 3.60 -8.52
N ALA A 308 16.79 4.55 -7.62
CA ALA A 308 18.10 5.17 -7.38
C ALA A 308 19.13 4.13 -6.88
N LEU A 309 18.73 3.24 -5.97
CA LEU A 309 19.57 2.14 -5.49
C LEU A 309 19.91 1.12 -6.59
N VAL A 310 19.00 0.88 -7.53
CA VAL A 310 19.29 0.06 -8.73
C VAL A 310 20.31 0.73 -9.63
N GLY A 311 20.18 2.03 -9.86
CA GLY A 311 21.08 2.83 -10.72
C GLY A 311 22.43 3.12 -10.08
N ALA A 312 22.57 3.07 -8.76
CA ALA A 312 23.81 3.27 -8.02
C ALA A 312 24.79 2.09 -8.23
N ALA A 313 24.85 1.58 -9.46
CA ALA A 313 25.71 0.47 -9.78
C ALA A 313 27.18 0.88 -9.77
N ALA A 314 27.91 0.07 -9.13
CA ALA A 314 29.23 -0.50 -9.34
C ALA A 314 30.37 0.46 -9.58
#